data_5995c610d17db2ffe0d892f2bc884cd4
#
_entry.id   5995c610d17db2ffe0d892f2bc884cd4
#
_cell.length_a   1.000
_cell.length_b   1.000
_cell.length_c   1.000
_cell.angle_alpha   90.00
_cell.angle_beta   90.00
_cell.angle_gamma   90.00
#
_symmetry.space_group_name_H-M   'P 1'
#
loop_
_entity.id
_entity.type
_entity.pdbx_description
1 polymer ?
#
loop_
_entity_poly.entity_id
_entity_poly.type
_entity_poly.pdbx_seq_one_letter_code
_entity_poly.pdbx_strand_id
1 'polypeptide(L)'
;MTDAPLRKSPLFGRFTLQHFVACLLIAYVCYASAIILPAFNADDIIQTQSVSGDYMTFAQQGRWGYFLIYGYLFDANPAGPFALMAGVAILCGAGVVAARTIGASTALSYGSFVLITAVSIYFAICFSFDSTRIAYPLSVAVAALAVHGMLSRRWIAGALLFALAPALFPASVQVGLTIILAASLATLLSERRVAPALRKAVIGAAGVVCGLALYLVLTKLSPFWTGVPLSPRSSVDILGALAEYGRFWKILTGHAVPSGDDISHFNLLMQLSIWALIALLVAVVVSLASSGGGLALTLFAALLAIGLFVTPFCLAFASPIDDFGPRALIAYSITHASIAVLAIETARRWRLSFALVPAVVAGCLVLGTSVAISQNAFDEYLTSRNDFLATNRIMARVEEAAAEAGLSMQGPIPLVVRYEKPFSLASTGVPSTSRATLWSQEWIFRHIDPRIAPITGARREDILRAAGERPEWPRSGSVFVIDGTVVVNIN
;
A
#
# COMPACT_ATOMS: atom_id res chain seq x y z
N MET A 1 -22.12 -37.57 19.09
CA MET A 1 -21.47 -37.17 17.83
C MET A 1 -19.97 -37.12 18.10
N THR A 2 -19.22 -37.96 17.42
CA THR A 2 -17.81 -38.28 17.71
C THR A 2 -16.87 -37.16 17.27
N ASP A 3 -16.22 -36.49 18.23
CA ASP A 3 -15.25 -35.39 18.10
C ASP A 3 -13.91 -35.75 17.42
N ALA A 4 -13.77 -36.96 16.88
CA ALA A 4 -12.48 -37.55 16.57
C ALA A 4 -11.76 -37.10 15.29
N PRO A 5 -12.41 -36.78 14.14
CA PRO A 5 -11.65 -36.55 12.90
C PRO A 5 -11.05 -35.16 12.76
N LEU A 6 -11.66 -34.08 13.26
CA LEU A 6 -11.18 -32.70 13.06
C LEU A 6 -9.92 -32.38 13.88
N ARG A 7 -9.74 -32.98 15.08
CA ARG A 7 -8.55 -32.73 15.93
C ARG A 7 -7.24 -33.29 15.34
N LYS A 8 -7.31 -34.28 14.46
CA LYS A 8 -6.12 -34.93 13.86
C LYS A 8 -5.70 -34.30 12.52
N SER A 9 -6.47 -33.35 11.99
CA SER A 9 -6.10 -32.67 10.75
C SER A 9 -4.89 -31.76 10.97
N PRO A 10 -3.85 -31.79 10.11
CA PRO A 10 -2.70 -30.89 10.17
C PRO A 10 -3.09 -29.41 10.11
N LEU A 11 -4.25 -29.08 9.52
CA LEU A 11 -4.77 -27.70 9.45
C LEU A 11 -5.11 -27.13 10.83
N PHE A 12 -5.49 -27.94 11.79
CA PHE A 12 -5.77 -27.52 13.18
C PHE A 12 -4.59 -27.78 14.13
N GLY A 13 -3.45 -28.22 13.58
CA GLY A 13 -2.19 -28.33 14.29
C GLY A 13 -1.51 -26.99 14.55
N ARG A 14 -0.32 -27.03 15.15
CA ARG A 14 0.50 -25.84 15.36
C ARG A 14 1.06 -25.31 14.03
N PHE A 15 1.15 -23.99 13.90
CA PHE A 15 1.84 -23.36 12.78
C PHE A 15 3.35 -23.62 12.87
N THR A 16 3.95 -24.15 11.81
CA THR A 16 5.36 -24.53 11.72
C THR A 16 6.07 -23.77 10.60
N LEU A 17 7.41 -23.91 10.54
CA LEU A 17 8.20 -23.36 9.43
C LEU A 17 7.70 -23.83 8.05
N GLN A 18 7.28 -25.10 7.93
CA GLN A 18 6.74 -25.64 6.68
C GLN A 18 5.47 -24.88 6.24
N HIS A 19 4.57 -24.58 7.18
CA HIS A 19 3.38 -23.76 6.90
C HIS A 19 3.74 -22.35 6.47
N PHE A 20 4.76 -21.75 7.11
CA PHE A 20 5.27 -20.42 6.72
C PHE A 20 5.83 -20.44 5.30
N VAL A 21 6.68 -21.41 4.97
CA VAL A 21 7.24 -21.56 3.62
C VAL A 21 6.13 -21.79 2.59
N ALA A 22 5.12 -22.60 2.90
CA ALA A 22 3.97 -22.79 2.01
C ALA A 22 3.21 -21.49 1.76
N CYS A 23 2.92 -20.69 2.82
CA CYS A 23 2.29 -19.38 2.66
C CYS A 23 3.15 -18.43 1.82
N LEU A 24 4.45 -18.39 2.03
CA LEU A 24 5.38 -17.58 1.26
C LEU A 24 5.40 -17.96 -0.23
N LEU A 25 5.45 -19.24 -0.53
CA LEU A 25 5.41 -19.73 -1.91
C LEU A 25 4.07 -19.40 -2.60
N ILE A 26 2.94 -19.56 -1.89
CA ILE A 26 1.62 -19.15 -2.40
C ILE A 26 1.61 -17.65 -2.67
N ALA A 27 2.12 -16.82 -1.74
CA ALA A 27 2.18 -15.38 -1.94
C ALA A 27 3.05 -15.00 -3.15
N TYR A 28 4.20 -15.65 -3.35
CA TYR A 28 5.03 -15.43 -4.55
C TYR A 28 4.31 -15.82 -5.85
N VAL A 29 3.56 -16.92 -5.85
CA VAL A 29 2.74 -17.30 -7.01
C VAL A 29 1.67 -16.23 -7.29
N CYS A 30 1.04 -15.66 -6.25
CA CYS A 30 0.06 -14.59 -6.41
C CYS A 30 0.66 -13.31 -7.01
N TYR A 31 1.94 -13.03 -6.74
CA TYR A 31 2.68 -11.89 -7.30
C TYR A 31 3.54 -12.25 -8.52
N ALA A 32 3.45 -13.47 -9.06
CA ALA A 32 4.32 -13.92 -10.14
C ALA A 32 4.29 -12.98 -11.36
N SER A 33 3.11 -12.47 -11.72
CA SER A 33 2.97 -11.50 -12.82
C SER A 33 3.76 -10.21 -12.55
N ALA A 34 3.67 -9.64 -11.34
CA ALA A 34 4.40 -8.43 -10.98
C ALA A 34 5.92 -8.65 -10.87
N ILE A 35 6.35 -9.89 -10.57
CA ILE A 35 7.78 -10.26 -10.53
C ILE A 35 8.35 -10.43 -11.94
N ILE A 36 7.58 -11.05 -12.84
CA ILE A 36 8.03 -11.44 -14.21
C ILE A 36 7.84 -10.29 -15.20
N LEU A 37 6.84 -9.45 -15.01
CA LEU A 37 6.47 -8.35 -15.88
C LEU A 37 6.79 -7.00 -15.19
N PRO A 38 8.06 -6.58 -15.16
CA PRO A 38 8.42 -5.33 -14.51
C PRO A 38 7.78 -4.16 -15.26
N ALA A 39 7.19 -3.25 -14.52
CA ALA A 39 6.64 -1.99 -15.01
C ALA A 39 7.27 -0.84 -14.24
N PHE A 40 7.42 0.30 -14.88
CA PHE A 40 7.87 1.53 -14.24
C PHE A 40 6.68 2.47 -14.06
N ASN A 41 6.55 3.05 -12.88
CA ASN A 41 5.63 4.16 -12.69
C ASN A 41 6.37 5.51 -12.78
N ALA A 42 5.63 6.60 -12.64
CA ALA A 42 6.16 7.95 -12.77
C ALA A 42 7.34 8.23 -11.82
N ASP A 43 7.22 7.80 -10.57
CA ASP A 43 8.24 8.02 -9.55
C ASP A 43 9.49 7.18 -9.83
N ASP A 44 9.32 5.93 -10.26
CA ASP A 44 10.43 5.03 -10.60
C ASP A 44 11.26 5.57 -11.78
N ILE A 45 10.59 6.15 -12.78
CA ILE A 45 11.26 6.74 -13.95
C ILE A 45 12.19 7.87 -13.53
N ILE A 46 11.77 8.71 -12.59
CA ILE A 46 12.61 9.79 -12.07
C ILE A 46 13.72 9.23 -11.17
N GLN A 47 13.39 8.29 -10.30
CA GLN A 47 14.32 7.73 -9.32
C GLN A 47 15.49 6.98 -9.94
N THR A 48 15.28 6.30 -11.07
CA THR A 48 16.36 5.64 -11.79
C THR A 48 17.37 6.60 -12.41
N GLN A 49 17.06 7.90 -12.46
CA GLN A 49 17.89 8.89 -13.18
C GLN A 49 18.38 10.06 -12.32
N SER A 50 17.78 10.31 -11.18
CA SER A 50 18.23 11.33 -10.25
C SER A 50 18.48 10.72 -8.88
N VAL A 51 19.69 10.25 -8.68
CA VAL A 51 20.18 9.57 -7.47
C VAL A 51 19.94 10.37 -6.17
N SER A 52 19.66 11.66 -6.24
CA SER A 52 19.58 12.54 -5.06
C SER A 52 18.19 13.11 -4.77
N GLY A 53 17.21 12.95 -5.66
CA GLY A 53 15.98 13.76 -5.56
C GLY A 53 14.91 13.21 -4.63
N ASP A 54 14.56 11.94 -4.71
CA ASP A 54 13.28 11.47 -4.17
C ASP A 54 13.33 10.95 -2.74
N TYR A 55 14.41 10.29 -2.31
CA TYR A 55 14.51 9.91 -0.90
C TYR A 55 14.56 11.14 0.02
N MET A 56 15.04 12.29 -0.48
CA MET A 56 14.96 13.57 0.21
C MET A 56 13.51 14.09 0.30
N THR A 57 12.69 13.89 -0.72
CA THR A 57 11.26 14.22 -0.69
C THR A 57 10.53 13.48 0.43
N PHE A 58 10.84 12.20 0.64
CA PHE A 58 10.28 11.44 1.76
C PHE A 58 10.76 11.95 3.12
N ALA A 59 12.02 12.39 3.23
CA ALA A 59 12.53 13.04 4.45
C ALA A 59 11.79 14.35 4.73
N GLN A 60 11.53 15.18 3.71
CA GLN A 60 10.72 16.41 3.83
C GLN A 60 9.32 16.14 4.38
N GLN A 61 8.75 14.97 4.06
CA GLN A 61 7.44 14.53 4.54
C GLN A 61 7.47 13.90 5.94
N GLY A 62 8.61 13.95 6.65
CA GLY A 62 8.77 13.34 7.97
C GLY A 62 9.04 11.84 7.95
N ARG A 63 9.27 11.25 6.78
CA ARG A 63 9.57 9.81 6.62
C ARG A 63 11.09 9.56 6.73
N TRP A 64 11.68 10.01 7.81
CA TRP A 64 13.13 9.91 8.05
C TRP A 64 13.62 8.45 8.14
N GLY A 65 12.80 7.53 8.57
CA GLY A 65 13.13 6.08 8.56
C GLY A 65 13.27 5.53 7.14
N TYR A 66 12.44 6.00 6.21
CA TYR A 66 12.58 5.70 4.79
C TYR A 66 13.89 6.25 4.24
N PHE A 67 14.23 7.50 4.55
CA PHE A 67 15.50 8.12 4.17
C PHE A 67 16.71 7.29 4.65
N LEU A 68 16.67 6.78 5.89
CA LEU A 68 17.75 5.93 6.43
C LEU A 68 17.89 4.62 5.65
N ILE A 69 16.81 3.97 5.28
CA ILE A 69 16.85 2.71 4.54
C ILE A 69 17.32 2.93 3.10
N TYR A 70 16.64 3.82 2.39
CA TYR A 70 16.95 4.03 0.96
C TYR A 70 18.24 4.78 0.74
N GLY A 71 18.51 5.83 1.54
CA GLY A 71 19.71 6.65 1.36
C GLY A 71 21.01 5.95 1.80
N TYR A 72 20.96 5.18 2.90
CA TYR A 72 22.18 4.58 3.46
C TYR A 72 22.31 3.08 3.22
N LEU A 73 21.18 2.34 3.20
CA LEU A 73 21.26 0.87 3.07
C LEU A 73 21.23 0.44 1.60
N PHE A 74 20.52 1.14 0.74
CA PHE A 74 20.37 0.80 -0.66
C PHE A 74 21.03 1.79 -1.63
N ASP A 75 21.74 2.77 -1.11
CA ASP A 75 22.45 3.79 -1.91
C ASP A 75 21.55 4.41 -3.00
N ALA A 76 20.30 4.70 -2.62
CA ALA A 76 19.22 5.23 -3.48
C ALA A 76 18.91 4.38 -4.74
N ASN A 77 19.37 3.12 -4.81
CA ASN A 77 19.10 2.23 -5.93
C ASN A 77 17.86 1.37 -5.66
N PRO A 78 16.86 1.37 -6.55
CA PRO A 78 15.76 0.43 -6.46
C PRO A 78 16.25 -0.99 -6.75
N ALA A 79 15.87 -1.95 -5.90
CA ALA A 79 16.29 -3.33 -6.01
C ALA A 79 15.35 -4.19 -6.89
N GLY A 80 14.47 -3.57 -7.67
CA GLY A 80 13.59 -4.22 -8.65
C GLY A 80 12.81 -5.44 -8.12
N PRO A 81 12.81 -6.57 -8.85
CA PRO A 81 12.08 -7.78 -8.45
C PRO A 81 12.51 -8.36 -7.10
N PHE A 82 13.78 -8.22 -6.73
CA PHE A 82 14.28 -8.66 -5.42
C PHE A 82 13.60 -7.89 -4.28
N ALA A 83 13.42 -6.57 -4.43
CA ALA A 83 12.72 -5.76 -3.44
C ALA A 83 11.26 -6.20 -3.27
N LEU A 84 10.58 -6.56 -4.36
CA LEU A 84 9.22 -7.10 -4.30
C LEU A 84 9.17 -8.42 -3.51
N MET A 85 10.07 -9.37 -3.83
CA MET A 85 10.13 -10.65 -3.14
C MET A 85 10.44 -10.46 -1.65
N ALA A 86 11.41 -9.60 -1.32
CA ALA A 86 11.74 -9.25 0.07
C ALA A 86 10.54 -8.61 0.79
N GLY A 87 9.83 -7.69 0.15
CA GLY A 87 8.64 -7.06 0.69
C GLY A 87 7.52 -8.05 1.01
N VAL A 88 7.24 -8.99 0.10
CA VAL A 88 6.26 -10.07 0.31
C VAL A 88 6.69 -10.96 1.49
N ALA A 89 7.98 -11.32 1.59
CA ALA A 89 8.48 -12.11 2.71
C ALA A 89 8.35 -11.37 4.06
N ILE A 90 8.64 -10.07 4.08
CA ILE A 90 8.45 -9.21 5.26
C ILE A 90 6.97 -9.17 5.67
N LEU A 91 6.04 -9.04 4.72
CA LEU A 91 4.59 -9.07 5.00
C LEU A 91 4.14 -10.41 5.57
N CYS A 92 4.64 -11.53 5.03
CA CYS A 92 4.37 -12.85 5.60
C CYS A 92 4.86 -12.93 7.05
N GLY A 93 6.06 -12.45 7.35
CA GLY A 93 6.60 -12.38 8.71
C GLY A 93 5.77 -11.49 9.63
N ALA A 94 5.40 -10.31 9.16
CA ALA A 94 4.50 -9.38 9.87
C ALA A 94 3.15 -10.03 10.19
N GLY A 95 2.59 -10.77 9.20
CA GLY A 95 1.36 -11.53 9.37
C GLY A 95 1.44 -12.58 10.47
N VAL A 96 2.57 -13.30 10.60
CA VAL A 96 2.77 -14.26 11.70
C VAL A 96 2.76 -13.56 13.06
N VAL A 97 3.48 -12.44 13.20
CA VAL A 97 3.53 -11.68 14.46
C VAL A 97 2.16 -11.12 14.82
N ALA A 98 1.44 -10.54 13.86
CA ALA A 98 0.12 -9.98 14.08
C ALA A 98 -0.90 -11.08 14.43
N ALA A 99 -0.92 -12.21 13.69
CA ALA A 99 -1.77 -13.35 13.98
C ALA A 99 -1.57 -13.88 15.41
N ARG A 100 -0.30 -14.01 15.84
CA ARG A 100 0.04 -14.40 17.22
C ARG A 100 -0.50 -13.40 18.24
N THR A 101 -0.37 -12.11 17.96
CA THR A 101 -0.80 -11.03 18.86
C THR A 101 -2.33 -11.02 19.05
N ILE A 102 -3.06 -11.32 17.96
CA ILE A 102 -4.53 -11.43 17.96
C ILE A 102 -5.01 -12.73 18.63
N GLY A 103 -4.15 -13.74 18.73
CA GLY A 103 -4.47 -14.99 19.39
C GLY A 103 -4.86 -16.13 18.45
N ALA A 104 -4.36 -16.10 17.23
CA ALA A 104 -4.40 -17.27 16.33
C ALA A 104 -3.76 -18.48 17.04
N SER A 105 -4.33 -19.68 16.88
CA SER A 105 -3.90 -20.85 17.62
C SER A 105 -3.67 -22.08 16.72
N THR A 106 -4.13 -22.05 15.47
CA THR A 106 -4.03 -23.17 14.52
C THR A 106 -3.26 -22.78 13.26
N ALA A 107 -2.71 -23.76 12.55
CA ALA A 107 -2.06 -23.52 11.25
C ALA A 107 -3.03 -22.84 10.26
N LEU A 108 -4.32 -23.18 10.32
CA LEU A 108 -5.36 -22.60 9.48
C LEU A 108 -5.58 -21.12 9.77
N SER A 109 -5.70 -20.72 11.05
CA SER A 109 -5.88 -19.33 11.44
C SER A 109 -4.65 -18.47 11.13
N TYR A 110 -3.44 -18.99 11.40
CA TYR A 110 -2.19 -18.32 11.00
C TYR A 110 -2.07 -18.19 9.49
N GLY A 111 -2.28 -19.28 8.73
CA GLY A 111 -2.16 -19.29 7.28
C GLY A 111 -3.14 -18.32 6.62
N SER A 112 -4.40 -18.30 7.06
CA SER A 112 -5.40 -17.34 6.57
C SER A 112 -4.98 -15.90 6.83
N PHE A 113 -4.48 -15.59 8.03
CA PHE A 113 -4.00 -14.25 8.36
C PHE A 113 -2.82 -13.84 7.49
N VAL A 114 -1.79 -14.70 7.41
CA VAL A 114 -0.56 -14.42 6.65
C VAL A 114 -0.89 -14.20 5.17
N LEU A 115 -1.70 -15.07 4.57
CA LEU A 115 -2.04 -14.95 3.15
C LEU A 115 -2.90 -13.72 2.85
N ILE A 116 -3.94 -13.42 3.63
CA ILE A 116 -4.76 -12.20 3.41
C ILE A 116 -3.91 -10.94 3.60
N THR A 117 -2.97 -10.95 4.57
CA THR A 117 -2.09 -9.80 4.80
C THR A 117 -1.11 -9.62 3.65
N ALA A 118 -0.44 -10.69 3.22
CA ALA A 118 0.60 -10.63 2.19
C ALA A 118 0.00 -10.47 0.79
N VAL A 119 -1.09 -11.19 0.47
CA VAL A 119 -1.80 -11.12 -0.81
C VAL A 119 -2.94 -10.12 -0.70
N SER A 120 -2.60 -8.85 -0.82
CA SER A 120 -3.55 -7.74 -0.67
C SER A 120 -3.43 -6.77 -1.83
N ILE A 121 -4.58 -6.33 -2.36
CA ILE A 121 -4.62 -5.34 -3.44
C ILE A 121 -4.00 -4.00 -3.00
N TYR A 122 -4.14 -3.63 -1.72
CA TYR A 122 -3.56 -2.40 -1.17
C TYR A 122 -2.04 -2.45 -1.15
N PHE A 123 -1.44 -3.62 -0.90
CA PHE A 123 0.01 -3.80 -1.02
C PHE A 123 0.46 -3.96 -2.47
N ALA A 124 -0.36 -4.52 -3.35
CA ALA A 124 -0.05 -4.57 -4.78
C ALA A 124 0.19 -3.17 -5.34
N ILE A 125 -0.64 -2.20 -4.96
CA ILE A 125 -0.45 -0.80 -5.34
C ILE A 125 0.84 -0.23 -4.75
N CYS A 126 1.16 -0.54 -3.49
CA CYS A 126 2.45 -0.14 -2.92
C CYS A 126 3.62 -0.76 -3.68
N PHE A 127 3.47 -1.98 -4.18
CA PHE A 127 4.49 -2.69 -4.96
C PHE A 127 4.63 -2.21 -6.41
N SER A 128 3.68 -1.43 -6.91
CA SER A 128 3.84 -0.72 -8.20
C SER A 128 4.97 0.31 -8.16
N PHE A 129 5.40 0.75 -6.97
CA PHE A 129 6.48 1.71 -6.78
C PHE A 129 7.72 0.98 -6.26
N ASP A 130 8.80 0.91 -7.03
CA ASP A 130 10.04 0.22 -6.64
C ASP A 130 10.57 0.71 -5.31
N SER A 131 10.50 2.01 -5.10
CA SER A 131 10.97 2.68 -3.89
C SER A 131 10.22 2.26 -2.62
N THR A 132 8.97 1.80 -2.70
CA THR A 132 8.17 1.46 -1.53
C THR A 132 8.14 -0.02 -1.19
N ARG A 133 8.65 -0.89 -2.08
CA ARG A 133 8.57 -2.35 -2.00
C ARG A 133 9.12 -2.95 -0.70
N ILE A 134 10.11 -2.33 -0.09
CA ILE A 134 10.69 -2.78 1.19
C ILE A 134 10.18 -1.94 2.36
N ALA A 135 10.21 -0.62 2.24
CA ALA A 135 9.93 0.28 3.35
C ALA A 135 8.50 0.16 3.89
N TYR A 136 7.50 0.02 3.00
CA TYR A 136 6.11 -0.09 3.43
C TYR A 136 5.81 -1.43 4.10
N PRO A 137 6.18 -2.60 3.54
CA PRO A 137 6.11 -3.87 4.27
C PRO A 137 6.84 -3.85 5.60
N LEU A 138 8.04 -3.25 5.65
CA LEU A 138 8.81 -3.14 6.88
C LEU A 138 8.10 -2.28 7.94
N SER A 139 7.39 -1.22 7.53
CA SER A 139 6.59 -0.41 8.45
C SER A 139 5.49 -1.23 9.14
N VAL A 140 4.86 -2.13 8.39
CA VAL A 140 3.86 -3.08 8.92
C VAL A 140 4.48 -4.07 9.89
N ALA A 141 5.65 -4.63 9.54
CA ALA A 141 6.36 -5.56 10.40
C ALA A 141 6.79 -4.90 11.72
N VAL A 142 7.31 -3.68 11.65
CA VAL A 142 7.69 -2.87 12.81
C VAL A 142 6.46 -2.55 13.67
N ALA A 143 5.33 -2.13 13.06
CA ALA A 143 4.09 -1.89 13.78
C ALA A 143 3.57 -3.16 14.50
N ALA A 144 3.58 -4.30 13.80
CA ALA A 144 3.15 -5.58 14.39
C ALA A 144 4.04 -6.02 15.56
N LEU A 145 5.37 -5.92 15.41
CA LEU A 145 6.35 -6.22 16.46
C LEU A 145 6.19 -5.27 17.66
N ALA A 146 6.00 -3.98 17.39
CA ALA A 146 5.79 -2.96 18.41
C ALA A 146 4.55 -3.25 19.26
N VAL A 147 3.41 -3.50 18.60
CA VAL A 147 2.15 -3.84 19.28
C VAL A 147 2.29 -5.16 20.04
N HIS A 148 2.94 -6.17 19.45
CA HIS A 148 3.23 -7.42 20.17
C HIS A 148 4.03 -7.16 21.44
N GLY A 149 5.07 -6.33 21.38
CA GLY A 149 5.86 -5.91 22.53
C GLY A 149 5.04 -5.19 23.60
N MET A 150 4.22 -4.21 23.20
CA MET A 150 3.34 -3.45 24.10
C MET A 150 2.37 -4.36 24.88
N LEU A 151 1.77 -5.33 24.19
CA LEU A 151 0.80 -6.25 24.78
C LEU A 151 1.45 -7.43 25.51
N SER A 152 2.77 -7.68 25.32
CA SER A 152 3.55 -8.79 25.90
C SER A 152 4.48 -8.35 27.04
N ARG A 153 4.09 -7.40 27.90
CA ARG A 153 4.87 -6.86 29.04
C ARG A 153 6.17 -6.12 28.70
N ARG A 154 6.48 -5.91 27.41
CA ARG A 154 7.63 -5.10 26.96
C ARG A 154 7.17 -3.73 26.45
N TRP A 155 6.31 -3.09 27.24
CA TRP A 155 5.57 -1.91 26.82
C TRP A 155 6.47 -0.77 26.31
N ILE A 156 7.54 -0.44 27.08
CA ILE A 156 8.47 0.64 26.71
C ILE A 156 9.14 0.33 25.38
N ALA A 157 9.72 -0.88 25.24
CA ALA A 157 10.39 -1.29 24.01
C ALA A 157 9.41 -1.27 22.80
N GLY A 158 8.17 -1.69 23.02
CA GLY A 158 7.13 -1.62 22.00
C GLY A 158 6.80 -0.19 21.60
N ALA A 159 6.64 0.72 22.57
CA ALA A 159 6.37 2.14 22.27
C ALA A 159 7.54 2.82 21.54
N LEU A 160 8.78 2.55 21.94
CA LEU A 160 9.98 3.06 21.26
C LEU A 160 10.07 2.53 19.83
N LEU A 161 9.83 1.22 19.64
CA LEU A 161 9.85 0.60 18.32
C LEU A 161 8.73 1.16 17.42
N PHE A 162 7.57 1.51 18.01
CA PHE A 162 6.45 2.06 17.24
C PHE A 162 6.78 3.41 16.58
N ALA A 163 7.68 4.20 17.15
CA ALA A 163 8.10 5.46 16.53
C ALA A 163 8.73 5.28 15.14
N LEU A 164 9.36 4.14 14.90
CA LEU A 164 9.98 3.83 13.59
C LEU A 164 8.93 3.49 12.52
N ALA A 165 7.79 2.92 12.89
CA ALA A 165 6.78 2.49 11.92
C ALA A 165 6.24 3.66 11.07
N PRO A 166 5.72 4.78 11.63
CA PRO A 166 5.30 5.93 10.83
C PRO A 166 6.45 6.68 10.16
N ALA A 167 7.69 6.56 10.67
CA ALA A 167 8.87 7.12 10.01
C ALA A 167 9.20 6.41 8.68
N LEU A 168 8.77 5.16 8.53
CA LEU A 168 8.84 4.42 7.27
C LEU A 168 7.62 4.71 6.39
N PHE A 169 6.42 4.59 6.97
CA PHE A 169 5.17 4.86 6.27
C PHE A 169 4.05 5.23 7.27
N PRO A 170 3.46 6.44 7.19
CA PRO A 170 2.47 6.91 8.17
C PRO A 170 1.24 6.01 8.34
N ALA A 171 0.79 5.32 7.27
CA ALA A 171 -0.35 4.41 7.35
C ALA A 171 -0.12 3.19 8.27
N SER A 172 1.11 2.94 8.72
CA SER A 172 1.42 1.90 9.72
C SER A 172 0.80 2.17 11.10
N VAL A 173 0.44 3.43 11.39
CA VAL A 173 -0.32 3.78 12.60
C VAL A 173 -1.66 3.05 12.62
N GLN A 174 -2.38 3.08 11.51
CA GLN A 174 -3.66 2.38 11.34
C GLN A 174 -3.49 0.87 11.51
N VAL A 175 -2.40 0.29 10.99
CA VAL A 175 -2.05 -1.13 11.16
C VAL A 175 -1.92 -1.47 12.65
N GLY A 176 -1.16 -0.68 13.41
CA GLY A 176 -0.98 -0.88 14.84
C GLY A 176 -2.29 -0.82 15.60
N LEU A 177 -3.11 0.20 15.34
CA LEU A 177 -4.43 0.36 15.97
C LEU A 177 -5.37 -0.80 15.62
N THR A 178 -5.38 -1.26 14.37
CA THR A 178 -6.19 -2.39 13.91
C THR A 178 -5.81 -3.68 14.65
N ILE A 179 -4.51 -3.97 14.83
CA ILE A 179 -4.03 -5.14 15.57
C ILE A 179 -4.46 -5.05 17.06
N ILE A 180 -4.40 -3.87 17.68
CA ILE A 180 -4.83 -3.66 19.08
C ILE A 180 -6.33 -3.94 19.22
N LEU A 181 -7.16 -3.39 18.32
CA LEU A 181 -8.61 -3.60 18.35
C LEU A 181 -8.97 -5.07 18.14
N ALA A 182 -8.33 -5.73 17.16
CA ALA A 182 -8.53 -7.15 16.90
C ALA A 182 -8.10 -8.03 18.10
N ALA A 183 -6.95 -7.74 18.72
CA ALA A 183 -6.49 -8.46 19.90
C ALA A 183 -7.40 -8.22 21.11
N SER A 184 -7.98 -7.04 21.25
CA SER A 184 -8.95 -6.72 22.30
C SER A 184 -10.27 -7.45 22.07
N LEU A 185 -10.77 -7.49 20.84
CA LEU A 185 -11.96 -8.24 20.46
C LEU A 185 -11.75 -9.75 20.66
N ALA A 186 -10.60 -10.30 20.25
CA ALA A 186 -10.25 -11.69 20.50
C ALA A 186 -10.25 -12.04 22.01
N THR A 187 -9.73 -11.13 22.84
CA THR A 187 -9.76 -11.31 24.30
C THR A 187 -11.18 -11.26 24.85
N LEU A 188 -12.00 -10.33 24.38
CA LEU A 188 -13.41 -10.23 24.74
C LEU A 188 -14.17 -11.52 24.41
N LEU A 189 -14.00 -12.04 23.20
CA LEU A 189 -14.63 -13.30 22.74
C LEU A 189 -14.14 -14.53 23.51
N SER A 190 -12.88 -14.52 23.96
CA SER A 190 -12.30 -15.66 24.67
C SER A 190 -12.63 -15.68 26.18
N GLU A 191 -12.53 -14.55 26.83
CA GLU A 191 -12.68 -14.43 28.26
C GLU A 191 -14.10 -14.04 28.70
N ARG A 192 -14.91 -13.56 27.77
CA ARG A 192 -16.27 -13.04 28.01
C ARG A 192 -16.33 -11.99 29.13
N ARG A 193 -15.28 -11.17 29.21
CA ARG A 193 -15.15 -10.08 30.18
C ARG A 193 -14.68 -8.81 29.48
N VAL A 194 -15.33 -7.68 29.80
CA VAL A 194 -14.98 -6.37 29.23
C VAL A 194 -13.63 -5.86 29.74
N ALA A 195 -13.38 -6.01 31.06
CA ALA A 195 -12.21 -5.43 31.71
C ALA A 195 -10.84 -5.86 31.09
N PRO A 196 -10.58 -7.16 30.82
CA PRO A 196 -9.33 -7.57 30.16
C PRO A 196 -9.17 -7.02 28.74
N ALA A 197 -10.27 -6.99 27.96
CA ALA A 197 -10.27 -6.47 26.61
C ALA A 197 -10.03 -4.95 26.59
N LEU A 198 -10.71 -4.21 27.46
CA LEU A 198 -10.51 -2.77 27.65
C LEU A 198 -9.08 -2.46 28.08
N ARG A 199 -8.54 -3.22 29.04
CA ARG A 199 -7.14 -3.07 29.47
C ARG A 199 -6.17 -3.22 28.31
N LYS A 200 -6.36 -4.22 27.44
CA LYS A 200 -5.53 -4.39 26.23
C LYS A 200 -5.65 -3.19 25.29
N ALA A 201 -6.87 -2.74 25.02
CA ALA A 201 -7.10 -1.58 24.17
C ALA A 201 -6.40 -0.33 24.71
N VAL A 202 -6.55 -0.05 26.02
CA VAL A 202 -5.95 1.12 26.67
C VAL A 202 -4.42 1.03 26.68
N ILE A 203 -3.83 -0.12 27.04
CA ILE A 203 -2.36 -0.30 27.04
C ILE A 203 -1.80 -0.14 25.64
N GLY A 204 -2.44 -0.73 24.64
CA GLY A 204 -2.02 -0.60 23.25
C GLY A 204 -2.14 0.83 22.74
N ALA A 205 -3.28 1.48 22.96
CA ALA A 205 -3.50 2.88 22.56
C ALA A 205 -2.50 3.84 23.23
N ALA A 206 -2.26 3.70 24.53
CA ALA A 206 -1.26 4.49 25.24
C ALA A 206 0.16 4.28 24.65
N GLY A 207 0.53 3.05 24.29
CA GLY A 207 1.80 2.75 23.65
C GLY A 207 1.92 3.41 22.26
N VAL A 208 0.84 3.38 21.47
CA VAL A 208 0.79 4.08 20.16
C VAL A 208 0.94 5.58 20.36
N VAL A 209 0.23 6.19 21.31
CA VAL A 209 0.33 7.63 21.60
C VAL A 209 1.76 8.02 22.00
N CYS A 210 2.40 7.25 22.89
CA CYS A 210 3.79 7.50 23.28
C CYS A 210 4.76 7.33 22.11
N GLY A 211 4.58 6.29 21.28
CA GLY A 211 5.39 6.08 20.08
C GLY A 211 5.22 7.20 19.04
N LEU A 212 3.99 7.66 18.83
CA LEU A 212 3.70 8.80 17.95
C LEU A 212 4.31 10.11 18.48
N ALA A 213 4.22 10.36 19.79
CA ALA A 213 4.86 11.53 20.39
C ALA A 213 6.38 11.51 20.14
N LEU A 214 7.03 10.36 20.35
CA LEU A 214 8.44 10.19 20.03
C LEU A 214 8.73 10.36 18.52
N TYR A 215 7.92 9.78 17.64
CA TYR A 215 8.03 9.97 16.21
C TYR A 215 7.97 11.46 15.82
N LEU A 216 7.02 12.22 16.38
CA LEU A 216 6.89 13.66 16.10
C LEU A 216 8.10 14.45 16.58
N VAL A 217 8.65 14.13 17.75
CA VAL A 217 9.89 14.74 18.25
C VAL A 217 11.06 14.44 17.31
N LEU A 218 11.26 13.16 16.96
CA LEU A 218 12.32 12.76 16.05
C LEU A 218 12.14 13.36 14.64
N THR A 219 10.92 13.49 14.16
CA THR A 219 10.63 14.17 12.88
C THR A 219 11.02 15.63 12.92
N LYS A 220 10.71 16.36 13.99
CA LYS A 220 11.15 17.76 14.13
C LYS A 220 12.68 17.90 14.21
N LEU A 221 13.36 16.92 14.72
CA LEU A 221 14.82 16.88 14.81
C LEU A 221 15.47 16.34 13.53
N SER A 222 14.72 15.68 12.64
CA SER A 222 15.29 15.02 11.45
C SER A 222 16.07 15.95 10.52
N PRO A 223 15.75 17.25 10.34
CA PRO A 223 16.58 18.15 9.52
C PRO A 223 18.03 18.23 9.97
N PHE A 224 18.33 18.03 11.27
CA PHE A 224 19.71 18.08 11.78
C PHE A 224 20.61 16.96 11.26
N TRP A 225 20.05 15.78 10.94
CA TRP A 225 20.83 14.65 10.42
C TRP A 225 20.53 14.31 8.97
N THR A 226 19.37 14.71 8.43
CA THR A 226 19.06 14.52 7.02
C THR A 226 19.54 15.67 6.15
N GLY A 227 19.75 16.84 6.74
CA GLY A 227 20.05 18.09 6.01
C GLY A 227 18.86 18.63 5.21
N VAL A 228 17.65 18.07 5.37
CA VAL A 228 16.48 18.37 4.55
C VAL A 228 15.41 19.06 5.38
N PRO A 229 14.94 20.27 5.00
CA PRO A 229 13.89 20.96 5.72
C PRO A 229 12.54 20.24 5.57
N LEU A 230 11.71 20.28 6.61
CA LEU A 230 10.36 19.70 6.57
C LEU A 230 9.43 20.55 5.69
N SER A 231 8.63 19.87 4.87
CA SER A 231 7.56 20.50 4.09
C SER A 231 6.24 20.45 4.88
N PRO A 232 5.47 21.54 4.96
CA PRO A 232 4.16 21.56 5.60
C PRO A 232 3.16 20.82 4.70
N ARG A 233 3.00 19.49 4.91
CA ARG A 233 2.00 18.67 4.19
C ARG A 233 0.80 18.25 5.05
N SER A 234 0.77 18.59 6.33
CA SER A 234 -0.33 18.22 7.21
C SER A 234 -1.34 19.34 7.33
N SER A 235 -2.50 19.17 6.74
CA SER A 235 -3.70 19.94 7.08
C SER A 235 -4.71 18.99 7.73
N VAL A 236 -5.28 19.40 8.88
CA VAL A 236 -6.37 18.62 9.50
C VAL A 236 -7.69 19.13 8.94
N ASP A 237 -8.32 18.31 8.10
CA ASP A 237 -9.66 18.57 7.58
C ASP A 237 -10.62 17.45 7.97
N ILE A 238 -11.18 17.55 9.16
CA ILE A 238 -12.12 16.55 9.70
C ILE A 238 -13.43 16.53 8.90
N LEU A 239 -13.94 17.69 8.47
CA LEU A 239 -15.21 17.76 7.77
C LEU A 239 -15.09 17.20 6.36
N GLY A 240 -14.02 17.52 5.65
CA GLY A 240 -13.72 16.94 4.36
C GLY A 240 -13.53 15.41 4.45
N ALA A 241 -12.80 14.90 5.45
CA ALA A 241 -12.63 13.47 5.67
C ALA A 241 -13.99 12.75 5.92
N LEU A 242 -14.91 13.38 6.67
CA LEU A 242 -16.25 12.83 6.89
C LEU A 242 -17.10 12.85 5.60
N ALA A 243 -16.96 13.87 4.76
CA ALA A 243 -17.66 13.97 3.47
C ALA A 243 -17.20 12.83 2.53
N GLU A 244 -15.91 12.48 2.54
CA GLU A 244 -15.36 11.38 1.74
C GLU A 244 -15.66 9.97 2.29
N TYR A 245 -16.33 9.85 3.42
CA TYR A 245 -16.60 8.56 4.06
C TYR A 245 -17.39 7.59 3.15
N GLY A 246 -18.29 8.12 2.32
CA GLY A 246 -19.02 7.33 1.32
C GLY A 246 -18.10 6.69 0.27
N ARG A 247 -17.02 7.37 -0.14
CA ARG A 247 -15.98 6.83 -1.03
C ARG A 247 -15.19 5.71 -0.37
N PHE A 248 -14.78 5.91 0.89
CA PHE A 248 -14.07 4.90 1.66
C PHE A 248 -14.93 3.64 1.89
N TRP A 249 -16.23 3.80 2.10
CA TRP A 249 -17.15 2.67 2.18
C TRP A 249 -17.18 1.84 0.90
N LYS A 250 -17.19 2.47 -0.27
CA LYS A 250 -17.11 1.77 -1.56
C LYS A 250 -15.81 0.96 -1.68
N ILE A 251 -14.67 1.55 -1.31
CA ILE A 251 -13.38 0.85 -1.31
C ILE A 251 -13.40 -0.33 -0.35
N LEU A 252 -13.92 -0.14 0.87
CA LEU A 252 -14.04 -1.20 1.87
C LEU A 252 -14.84 -2.40 1.35
N THR A 253 -15.92 -2.14 0.63
CA THR A 253 -16.81 -3.18 0.10
C THR A 253 -16.35 -3.74 -1.25
N GLY A 254 -15.17 -3.38 -1.71
CA GLY A 254 -14.58 -3.89 -2.94
C GLY A 254 -15.17 -3.30 -4.21
N HIS A 255 -15.79 -2.12 -4.14
CA HIS A 255 -16.20 -1.38 -5.32
C HIS A 255 -15.04 -0.52 -5.81
N ALA A 256 -14.72 -0.60 -7.10
CA ALA A 256 -13.75 0.29 -7.72
C ALA A 256 -14.18 1.75 -7.55
N VAL A 257 -13.27 2.58 -7.09
CA VAL A 257 -13.48 4.03 -7.06
C VAL A 257 -12.50 4.63 -8.05
N PRO A 258 -12.99 5.32 -9.09
CA PRO A 258 -12.13 6.07 -9.98
C PRO A 258 -11.38 7.12 -9.15
N SER A 259 -10.10 6.93 -8.99
CA SER A 259 -9.17 7.91 -8.44
C SER A 259 -7.86 7.74 -9.18
N GLY A 260 -7.05 8.77 -9.30
CA GLY A 260 -5.83 8.74 -10.08
C GLY A 260 -4.80 7.66 -9.69
N ASP A 261 -4.99 6.98 -8.53
CA ASP A 261 -4.17 5.84 -8.08
C ASP A 261 -5.02 4.55 -8.18
N ASP A 262 -5.25 4.05 -9.35
CA ASP A 262 -6.30 3.10 -9.68
C ASP A 262 -6.18 1.72 -9.04
N ILE A 263 -7.09 1.42 -8.10
CA ILE A 263 -7.56 0.05 -7.92
C ILE A 263 -8.74 -0.18 -8.87
N SER A 264 -8.44 -0.57 -10.08
CA SER A 264 -9.47 -0.78 -11.10
C SER A 264 -10.04 -2.21 -11.13
N HIS A 265 -9.39 -3.16 -10.42
CA HIS A 265 -9.67 -4.59 -10.59
C HIS A 265 -10.28 -5.26 -9.37
N PHE A 266 -11.27 -4.65 -8.72
CA PHE A 266 -12.08 -5.37 -7.76
C PHE A 266 -13.03 -6.33 -8.50
N ASN A 267 -12.72 -7.62 -8.49
CA ASN A 267 -13.59 -8.62 -9.09
C ASN A 267 -14.69 -9.10 -8.13
N LEU A 268 -15.71 -9.76 -8.70
CA LEU A 268 -16.88 -10.22 -7.94
C LEU A 268 -16.50 -11.17 -6.80
N LEU A 269 -15.48 -12.02 -7.00
CA LEU A 269 -15.04 -12.98 -5.97
C LEU A 269 -14.48 -12.26 -4.75
N MET A 270 -13.67 -11.19 -4.95
CA MET A 270 -13.20 -10.34 -3.85
C MET A 270 -14.36 -9.69 -3.12
N GLN A 271 -15.30 -9.07 -3.86
CA GLN A 271 -16.45 -8.38 -3.27
C GLN A 271 -17.29 -9.32 -2.42
N LEU A 272 -17.65 -10.47 -2.95
CA LEU A 272 -18.42 -11.49 -2.23
C LEU A 272 -17.68 -12.00 -0.99
N SER A 273 -16.35 -12.20 -1.09
CA SER A 273 -15.53 -12.63 0.05
C SER A 273 -15.46 -11.58 1.14
N ILE A 274 -15.32 -10.29 0.79
CA ILE A 274 -15.34 -9.18 1.76
C ILE A 274 -16.70 -9.11 2.46
N TRP A 275 -17.79 -9.17 1.73
CA TRP A 275 -19.14 -9.18 2.32
C TRP A 275 -19.36 -10.40 3.21
N ALA A 276 -18.87 -11.57 2.81
CA ALA A 276 -18.92 -12.77 3.62
C ALA A 276 -18.12 -12.61 4.93
N LEU A 277 -16.93 -11.98 4.90
CA LEU A 277 -16.17 -11.66 6.11
C LEU A 277 -16.93 -10.69 7.04
N ILE A 278 -17.56 -9.66 6.47
CA ILE A 278 -18.40 -8.73 7.24
C ILE A 278 -19.55 -9.49 7.91
N ALA A 279 -20.25 -10.34 7.15
CA ALA A 279 -21.35 -11.16 7.69
C ALA A 279 -20.86 -12.12 8.79
N LEU A 280 -19.67 -12.72 8.63
CA LEU A 280 -19.05 -13.56 9.66
C LEU A 280 -18.74 -12.77 10.94
N LEU A 281 -18.23 -11.54 10.84
CA LEU A 281 -17.99 -10.71 12.02
C LEU A 281 -19.29 -10.35 12.73
N VAL A 282 -20.34 -9.98 11.99
CA VAL A 282 -21.66 -9.73 12.53
C VAL A 282 -22.18 -10.99 13.23
N ALA A 283 -22.07 -12.17 12.60
CA ALA A 283 -22.49 -13.44 13.20
C ALA A 283 -21.72 -13.75 14.49
N VAL A 284 -20.41 -13.46 14.56
CA VAL A 284 -19.60 -13.59 15.77
C VAL A 284 -20.12 -12.69 16.90
N VAL A 285 -20.43 -11.42 16.60
CA VAL A 285 -20.96 -10.47 17.61
C VAL A 285 -22.37 -10.88 18.07
N VAL A 286 -23.24 -11.25 17.13
CA VAL A 286 -24.62 -11.70 17.44
C VAL A 286 -24.62 -12.97 18.28
N SER A 287 -23.75 -13.92 17.93
CA SER A 287 -23.65 -15.18 18.69
C SER A 287 -23.13 -14.97 20.13
N LEU A 288 -22.34 -13.92 20.38
CA LEU A 288 -21.97 -13.52 21.74
C LEU A 288 -23.18 -13.05 22.51
N ALA A 289 -24.08 -12.28 21.91
CA ALA A 289 -25.34 -11.82 22.50
C ALA A 289 -26.27 -12.99 22.86
N SER A 290 -26.48 -13.91 21.91
CA SER A 290 -27.36 -15.07 22.07
C SER A 290 -26.85 -16.08 23.11
N SER A 291 -25.56 -16.13 23.37
CA SER A 291 -24.92 -17.04 24.32
C SER A 291 -24.91 -16.51 25.80
N GLY A 292 -25.74 -15.52 26.12
CA GLY A 292 -25.87 -14.97 27.47
C GLY A 292 -24.81 -13.96 27.86
N GLY A 293 -24.14 -13.32 26.88
CA GLY A 293 -23.07 -12.37 27.10
C GLY A 293 -23.45 -11.04 27.78
N GLY A 294 -24.74 -10.78 27.95
CA GLY A 294 -25.21 -9.50 28.48
C GLY A 294 -25.03 -8.31 27.57
N LEU A 295 -25.80 -7.26 27.75
CA LEU A 295 -25.84 -6.09 26.88
C LEU A 295 -24.49 -5.37 26.79
N ALA A 296 -23.81 -5.14 27.90
CA ALA A 296 -22.54 -4.44 27.98
C ALA A 296 -21.42 -5.14 27.15
N LEU A 297 -21.35 -6.46 27.24
CA LEU A 297 -20.37 -7.26 26.52
C LEU A 297 -20.61 -7.18 24.99
N THR A 298 -21.88 -7.28 24.58
CA THR A 298 -22.29 -7.20 23.16
C THR A 298 -22.05 -5.81 22.59
N LEU A 299 -22.42 -4.75 23.31
CA LEU A 299 -22.16 -3.37 22.89
C LEU A 299 -20.66 -3.09 22.75
N PHE A 300 -19.85 -3.58 23.67
CA PHE A 300 -18.41 -3.40 23.59
C PHE A 300 -17.79 -4.20 22.43
N ALA A 301 -18.29 -5.42 22.16
CA ALA A 301 -17.88 -6.19 20.98
C ALA A 301 -18.23 -5.45 19.66
N ALA A 302 -19.45 -4.91 19.59
CA ALA A 302 -19.89 -4.13 18.43
C ALA A 302 -19.02 -2.87 18.23
N LEU A 303 -18.70 -2.15 19.31
CA LEU A 303 -17.81 -0.99 19.26
C LEU A 303 -16.42 -1.35 18.72
N LEU A 304 -15.81 -2.44 19.21
CA LEU A 304 -14.52 -2.91 18.72
C LEU A 304 -14.60 -3.36 17.25
N ALA A 305 -15.69 -4.02 16.84
CA ALA A 305 -15.93 -4.42 15.45
C ALA A 305 -16.08 -3.20 14.53
N ILE A 306 -16.83 -2.19 14.91
CA ILE A 306 -16.94 -0.92 14.18
C ILE A 306 -15.56 -0.25 14.10
N GLY A 307 -14.81 -0.22 15.21
CA GLY A 307 -13.45 0.30 15.24
C GLY A 307 -12.53 -0.36 14.21
N LEU A 308 -12.64 -1.67 13.97
CA LEU A 308 -11.85 -2.38 12.95
C LEU A 308 -12.12 -1.86 11.54
N PHE A 309 -13.32 -1.38 11.23
CA PHE A 309 -13.66 -0.81 9.92
C PHE A 309 -13.29 0.67 9.80
N VAL A 310 -13.36 1.42 10.89
CA VAL A 310 -13.10 2.88 10.89
C VAL A 310 -11.59 3.17 10.96
N THR A 311 -10.84 2.38 11.72
CA THR A 311 -9.41 2.61 11.95
C THR A 311 -8.56 2.74 10.68
N PRO A 312 -8.76 1.94 9.61
CA PRO A 312 -8.02 2.12 8.35
C PRO A 312 -8.17 3.49 7.67
N PHE A 313 -9.15 4.30 8.08
CA PHE A 313 -9.36 5.67 7.58
C PHE A 313 -8.82 6.77 8.48
N CYS A 314 -8.27 6.44 9.66
CA CYS A 314 -7.85 7.45 10.63
C CYS A 314 -6.82 8.45 10.07
N LEU A 315 -6.00 8.04 9.10
CA LEU A 315 -5.02 8.93 8.48
C LEU A 315 -5.70 10.02 7.63
N ALA A 316 -6.90 9.77 7.09
CA ALA A 316 -7.65 10.77 6.32
C ALA A 316 -8.00 12.01 7.13
N PHE A 317 -8.10 11.88 8.48
CA PHE A 317 -8.33 13.02 9.37
C PHE A 317 -7.09 13.91 9.56
N ALA A 318 -5.91 13.43 9.17
CA ALA A 318 -4.63 14.11 9.36
C ALA A 318 -3.87 14.40 8.06
N SER A 319 -4.47 14.14 6.91
CA SER A 319 -3.87 14.35 5.59
C SER A 319 -4.88 15.00 4.65
N PRO A 320 -4.45 15.85 3.71
CA PRO A 320 -5.32 16.35 2.66
C PRO A 320 -5.99 15.19 1.91
N ILE A 321 -7.27 15.30 1.64
CA ILE A 321 -8.06 14.22 1.03
C ILE A 321 -7.59 13.91 -0.39
N ASP A 322 -7.15 14.92 -1.11
CA ASP A 322 -6.65 14.78 -2.48
C ASP A 322 -5.41 13.90 -2.57
N ASP A 323 -4.64 13.77 -1.47
CA ASP A 323 -3.45 12.90 -1.37
C ASP A 323 -3.76 11.51 -0.80
N PHE A 324 -5.04 11.21 -0.46
CA PHE A 324 -5.42 9.98 0.21
C PHE A 324 -5.74 8.86 -0.79
N GLY A 325 -4.70 8.27 -1.34
CA GLY A 325 -4.82 7.15 -2.27
C GLY A 325 -5.03 5.78 -1.58
N PRO A 326 -5.40 4.74 -2.35
CA PRO A 326 -5.60 3.38 -1.84
C PRO A 326 -4.41 2.79 -1.09
N ARG A 327 -3.18 3.20 -1.39
CA ARG A 327 -1.95 2.82 -0.65
C ARG A 327 -1.98 3.21 0.82
N ALA A 328 -2.76 4.24 1.19
CA ALA A 328 -2.95 4.61 2.59
C ALA A 328 -3.88 3.65 3.34
N LEU A 329 -4.57 2.75 2.65
CA LEU A 329 -5.56 1.82 3.20
C LEU A 329 -4.99 0.42 3.48
N ILE A 330 -3.67 0.26 3.59
CA ILE A 330 -3.00 -1.04 3.85
C ILE A 330 -3.54 -1.75 5.11
N ALA A 331 -4.06 -1.01 6.09
CA ALA A 331 -4.64 -1.58 7.29
C ALA A 331 -5.89 -2.42 7.03
N TYR A 332 -6.58 -2.28 5.88
CA TYR A 332 -7.68 -3.16 5.51
C TYR A 332 -7.25 -4.61 5.30
N SER A 333 -6.03 -4.85 4.83
CA SER A 333 -5.50 -6.21 4.75
C SER A 333 -5.47 -6.87 6.15
N ILE A 334 -5.05 -6.11 7.16
CA ILE A 334 -5.03 -6.55 8.56
C ILE A 334 -6.46 -6.69 9.12
N THR A 335 -7.38 -5.79 8.75
CA THR A 335 -8.79 -5.88 9.15
C THR A 335 -9.43 -7.17 8.63
N HIS A 336 -9.34 -7.44 7.32
CA HIS A 336 -9.90 -8.65 6.71
C HIS A 336 -9.26 -9.93 7.29
N ALA A 337 -7.92 -9.93 7.46
CA ALA A 337 -7.20 -11.03 8.08
C ALA A 337 -7.63 -11.26 9.53
N SER A 338 -7.84 -10.19 10.30
CA SER A 338 -8.31 -10.26 11.68
C SER A 338 -9.71 -10.86 11.77
N ILE A 339 -10.62 -10.44 10.91
CA ILE A 339 -12.00 -10.96 10.88
C ILE A 339 -11.97 -12.46 10.57
N ALA A 340 -11.17 -12.90 9.60
CA ALA A 340 -11.04 -14.32 9.27
C ALA A 340 -10.55 -15.14 10.49
N VAL A 341 -9.51 -14.67 11.19
CA VAL A 341 -8.98 -15.34 12.39
C VAL A 341 -10.02 -15.37 13.51
N LEU A 342 -10.66 -14.23 13.80
CA LEU A 342 -11.68 -14.14 14.84
C LEU A 342 -12.83 -15.12 14.57
N ALA A 343 -13.27 -15.24 13.30
CA ALA A 343 -14.32 -16.16 12.90
C ALA A 343 -13.87 -17.64 13.00
N ILE A 344 -12.66 -17.98 12.53
CA ILE A 344 -12.10 -19.34 12.62
C ILE A 344 -11.97 -19.77 14.10
N GLU A 345 -11.36 -18.93 14.94
CA GLU A 345 -11.11 -19.24 16.35
C GLU A 345 -12.42 -19.32 17.14
N THR A 346 -13.41 -18.47 16.84
CA THR A 346 -14.73 -18.50 17.46
C THR A 346 -15.50 -19.76 17.06
N ALA A 347 -15.57 -20.07 15.75
CA ALA A 347 -16.22 -21.26 15.25
C ALA A 347 -15.61 -22.54 15.85
N ARG A 348 -14.29 -22.61 15.97
CA ARG A 348 -13.58 -23.72 16.60
C ARG A 348 -13.92 -23.87 18.09
N ARG A 349 -13.93 -22.76 18.85
CA ARG A 349 -14.23 -22.79 20.30
C ARG A 349 -15.66 -23.23 20.57
N TRP A 350 -16.58 -22.82 19.74
CA TRP A 350 -18.00 -23.13 19.91
C TRP A 350 -18.41 -24.42 19.22
N ARG A 351 -17.43 -25.16 18.67
CA ARG A 351 -17.63 -26.48 18.01
C ARG A 351 -18.69 -26.41 16.91
N LEU A 352 -18.71 -25.32 16.15
CA LEU A 352 -19.66 -25.16 15.07
C LEU A 352 -19.33 -26.07 13.91
N SER A 353 -20.36 -26.70 13.31
CA SER A 353 -20.20 -27.61 12.17
C SER A 353 -19.58 -26.98 10.92
N PHE A 354 -19.61 -25.65 10.84
CA PHE A 354 -19.10 -24.85 9.73
C PHE A 354 -17.76 -24.14 10.03
N ALA A 355 -16.93 -24.71 10.91
CA ALA A 355 -15.65 -24.12 11.29
C ALA A 355 -14.68 -23.88 10.11
N LEU A 356 -14.86 -24.54 8.97
CA LEU A 356 -14.07 -24.32 7.76
C LEU A 356 -14.58 -23.16 6.88
N VAL A 357 -15.83 -22.73 7.04
CA VAL A 357 -16.40 -21.65 6.19
C VAL A 357 -15.57 -20.37 6.20
N PRO A 358 -15.13 -19.85 7.37
CA PRO A 358 -14.28 -18.64 7.37
C PRO A 358 -12.95 -18.83 6.64
N ALA A 359 -12.39 -20.05 6.66
CA ALA A 359 -11.15 -20.36 5.96
C ALA A 359 -11.36 -20.47 4.43
N VAL A 360 -12.48 -21.02 3.99
CA VAL A 360 -12.87 -21.03 2.58
C VAL A 360 -13.06 -19.59 2.08
N VAL A 361 -13.78 -18.76 2.84
CA VAL A 361 -13.94 -17.33 2.50
C VAL A 361 -12.58 -16.61 2.40
N ALA A 362 -11.67 -16.88 3.34
CA ALA A 362 -10.30 -16.36 3.30
C ALA A 362 -9.56 -16.82 2.02
N GLY A 363 -9.67 -18.09 1.65
CA GLY A 363 -9.10 -18.64 0.43
C GLY A 363 -9.69 -18.00 -0.85
N CYS A 364 -11.00 -17.78 -0.88
CA CYS A 364 -11.69 -17.09 -1.98
C CYS A 364 -11.22 -15.63 -2.09
N LEU A 365 -11.02 -14.93 -0.97
CA LEU A 365 -10.49 -13.57 -0.96
C LEU A 365 -9.06 -13.54 -1.53
N VAL A 366 -8.19 -14.44 -1.07
CA VAL A 366 -6.80 -14.55 -1.57
C VAL A 366 -6.81 -14.84 -3.08
N LEU A 367 -7.64 -15.77 -3.55
CA LEU A 367 -7.75 -16.09 -4.97
C LEU A 367 -8.26 -14.91 -5.80
N GLY A 368 -9.35 -14.27 -5.36
CA GLY A 368 -9.88 -13.07 -6.03
C GLY A 368 -8.85 -11.93 -6.08
N THR A 369 -8.14 -11.71 -4.98
CA THR A 369 -7.06 -10.70 -4.92
C THR A 369 -5.89 -11.07 -5.83
N SER A 370 -5.51 -12.35 -5.90
CA SER A 370 -4.43 -12.81 -6.80
C SER A 370 -4.75 -12.52 -8.27
N VAL A 371 -6.01 -12.76 -8.69
CA VAL A 371 -6.47 -12.40 -10.04
C VAL A 371 -6.37 -10.89 -10.27
N ALA A 372 -6.83 -10.08 -9.32
CA ALA A 372 -6.76 -8.62 -9.41
C ALA A 372 -5.29 -8.11 -9.48
N ILE A 373 -4.39 -8.67 -8.67
CA ILE A 373 -2.95 -8.36 -8.71
C ILE A 373 -2.36 -8.69 -10.08
N SER A 374 -2.69 -9.86 -10.64
CA SER A 374 -2.19 -10.29 -11.95
C SER A 374 -2.68 -9.38 -13.07
N GLN A 375 -3.95 -8.99 -13.04
CA GLN A 375 -4.53 -8.05 -14.01
C GLN A 375 -3.87 -6.68 -13.90
N ASN A 376 -3.73 -6.15 -12.70
CA ASN A 376 -3.08 -4.86 -12.48
C ASN A 376 -1.61 -4.87 -12.97
N ALA A 377 -0.84 -5.89 -12.63
CA ALA A 377 0.55 -6.01 -13.08
C ALA A 377 0.68 -6.12 -14.60
N PHE A 378 -0.25 -6.83 -15.25
CA PHE A 378 -0.26 -6.94 -16.71
C PHE A 378 -0.61 -5.61 -17.38
N ASP A 379 -1.60 -4.88 -16.86
CA ASP A 379 -1.99 -3.57 -17.38
C ASP A 379 -0.86 -2.54 -17.17
N GLU A 380 -0.19 -2.56 -16.02
CA GLU A 380 0.98 -1.74 -15.75
C GLU A 380 2.12 -2.01 -16.74
N TYR A 381 2.39 -3.29 -16.99
CA TYR A 381 3.40 -3.70 -17.96
C TYR A 381 3.05 -3.23 -19.38
N LEU A 382 1.81 -3.43 -19.83
CA LEU A 382 1.38 -2.98 -21.16
C LEU A 382 1.45 -1.46 -21.29
N THR A 383 1.03 -0.73 -20.28
CA THR A 383 1.08 0.73 -20.25
C THR A 383 2.52 1.23 -20.35
N SER A 384 3.42 0.72 -19.50
CA SER A 384 4.85 1.06 -19.56
C SER A 384 5.46 0.75 -20.91
N ARG A 385 5.19 -0.43 -21.46
CA ARG A 385 5.70 -0.84 -22.79
C ARG A 385 5.21 0.08 -23.89
N ASN A 386 3.94 0.47 -23.85
CA ASN A 386 3.35 1.37 -24.84
C ASN A 386 3.93 2.77 -24.72
N ASP A 387 4.17 3.27 -23.53
CA ASP A 387 4.82 4.57 -23.29
C ASP A 387 6.24 4.58 -23.85
N PHE A 388 7.02 3.52 -23.64
CA PHE A 388 8.37 3.40 -24.22
C PHE A 388 8.33 3.31 -25.75
N LEU A 389 7.40 2.55 -26.34
CA LEU A 389 7.27 2.45 -27.79
C LEU A 389 6.84 3.78 -28.42
N ALA A 390 5.91 4.51 -27.82
CA ALA A 390 5.49 5.83 -28.26
C ALA A 390 6.66 6.83 -28.18
N THR A 391 7.36 6.83 -27.05
CA THR A 391 8.51 7.71 -26.83
C THR A 391 9.64 7.44 -27.82
N ASN A 392 9.95 6.16 -28.12
CA ASN A 392 10.95 5.81 -29.14
C ASN A 392 10.60 6.35 -30.54
N ARG A 393 9.30 6.33 -30.92
CA ARG A 393 8.86 6.91 -32.22
C ARG A 393 9.02 8.43 -32.20
N ILE A 394 8.78 9.08 -31.09
CA ILE A 394 8.93 10.53 -30.96
C ILE A 394 10.42 10.90 -30.95
N MET A 395 11.30 10.08 -30.37
CA MET A 395 12.76 10.32 -30.32
C MET A 395 13.38 10.54 -31.67
N ALA A 396 12.97 9.78 -32.69
CA ALA A 396 13.47 10.01 -34.04
C ALA A 396 13.18 11.44 -34.56
N ARG A 397 11.99 11.99 -34.20
CA ARG A 397 11.63 13.37 -34.55
C ARG A 397 12.34 14.40 -33.66
N VAL A 398 12.64 14.07 -32.41
CA VAL A 398 13.45 14.92 -31.53
C VAL A 398 14.85 15.08 -32.09
N GLU A 399 15.48 14.00 -32.52
CA GLU A 399 16.80 14.02 -33.15
C GLU A 399 16.81 14.82 -34.46
N GLU A 400 15.81 14.61 -35.30
CA GLU A 400 15.65 15.35 -36.59
C GLU A 400 15.50 16.86 -36.31
N ALA A 401 14.59 17.26 -35.41
CA ALA A 401 14.37 18.67 -35.07
C ALA A 401 15.61 19.31 -34.42
N ALA A 402 16.32 18.58 -33.56
CA ALA A 402 17.56 19.05 -32.96
C ALA A 402 18.66 19.28 -34.02
N ALA A 403 18.80 18.35 -34.94
CA ALA A 403 19.78 18.47 -36.03
C ALA A 403 19.46 19.63 -37.01
N GLU A 404 18.18 19.79 -37.40
CA GLU A 404 17.72 20.90 -38.23
C GLU A 404 17.95 22.25 -37.59
N ALA A 405 17.82 22.34 -36.25
CA ALA A 405 18.12 23.56 -35.50
C ALA A 405 19.59 23.77 -35.19
N GLY A 406 20.49 22.89 -35.65
CA GLY A 406 21.93 23.00 -35.44
C GLY A 406 22.37 22.70 -34.02
N LEU A 407 21.57 22.00 -33.21
CA LEU A 407 21.96 21.55 -31.89
C LEU A 407 23.03 20.46 -31.98
N SER A 408 23.95 20.46 -31.02
CA SER A 408 24.99 19.43 -30.97
C SER A 408 24.42 18.06 -30.67
N MET A 409 24.54 17.14 -31.61
CA MET A 409 24.11 15.75 -31.43
C MET A 409 25.04 14.92 -30.51
N GLN A 410 26.19 15.47 -30.15
CA GLN A 410 27.14 14.84 -29.21
C GLN A 410 26.96 15.39 -27.74
N GLY A 411 26.21 16.49 -27.58
CA GLY A 411 25.96 17.14 -26.31
C GLY A 411 24.57 16.88 -25.76
N PRO A 412 24.22 17.48 -24.61
CA PRO A 412 22.90 17.39 -24.07
C PRO A 412 21.87 18.07 -24.98
N ILE A 413 20.74 17.41 -25.19
CA ILE A 413 19.59 17.90 -25.96
C ILE A 413 18.55 18.39 -24.94
N PRO A 414 18.37 19.72 -24.78
CA PRO A 414 17.37 20.27 -23.90
C PRO A 414 15.97 19.91 -24.39
N LEU A 415 15.13 19.35 -23.53
CA LEU A 415 13.80 18.87 -23.92
C LEU A 415 12.73 19.34 -22.94
N VAL A 416 11.58 19.74 -23.48
CA VAL A 416 10.33 20.00 -22.78
C VAL A 416 9.20 19.24 -23.46
N VAL A 417 8.38 18.57 -22.68
CA VAL A 417 7.15 17.94 -23.17
C VAL A 417 5.96 18.79 -22.79
N ARG A 418 5.17 19.20 -23.79
CA ARG A 418 3.87 19.82 -23.58
C ARG A 418 2.81 18.75 -23.54
N TYR A 419 1.95 18.84 -22.54
CA TYR A 419 1.02 17.80 -22.26
C TYR A 419 -0.18 18.31 -21.44
N GLU A 420 -1.38 18.13 -21.94
CA GLU A 420 -2.61 18.50 -21.24
C GLU A 420 -3.43 17.31 -20.75
N LYS A 421 -3.21 16.14 -21.36
CA LYS A 421 -3.92 14.91 -20.98
C LYS A 421 -2.95 13.74 -20.82
N PRO A 422 -3.22 12.83 -19.87
CA PRO A 422 -2.40 11.63 -19.72
C PRO A 422 -2.33 10.83 -21.02
N PHE A 423 -1.13 10.33 -21.37
CA PHE A 423 -0.97 9.32 -22.41
C PHE A 423 -1.88 8.14 -22.06
N SER A 424 -3.07 8.09 -22.62
CA SER A 424 -3.98 6.99 -22.43
C SER A 424 -3.96 6.13 -23.69
N LEU A 425 -3.20 5.05 -23.65
CA LEU A 425 -3.44 3.92 -24.52
C LEU A 425 -4.26 2.90 -23.72
N ALA A 426 -5.52 3.21 -23.49
CA ALA A 426 -6.44 2.31 -22.80
C ALA A 426 -6.53 1.00 -23.58
N SER A 427 -5.81 -0.04 -23.12
CA SER A 427 -5.88 -1.37 -23.72
C SER A 427 -6.99 -2.23 -23.09
N THR A 428 -7.50 -1.88 -21.91
CA THR A 428 -8.35 -2.77 -21.11
C THR A 428 -9.59 -2.13 -20.51
N GLY A 429 -9.96 -0.92 -20.94
CA GLY A 429 -11.15 -0.21 -20.39
C GLY A 429 -10.92 0.41 -19.01
N VAL A 430 -9.73 0.31 -18.46
CA VAL A 430 -9.27 1.07 -17.30
C VAL A 430 -8.83 2.43 -17.81
N PRO A 431 -9.23 3.56 -17.20
CA PRO A 431 -8.62 4.84 -17.46
C PRO A 431 -7.15 4.76 -17.00
N SER A 432 -6.31 4.18 -17.86
CA SER A 432 -4.88 4.13 -17.61
C SER A 432 -4.34 5.52 -17.84
N THR A 433 -4.02 6.20 -16.78
CA THR A 433 -3.05 7.26 -16.86
C THR A 433 -1.76 6.66 -17.40
N SER A 434 -1.13 7.29 -18.38
CA SER A 434 0.27 7.01 -18.70
C SER A 434 1.04 6.89 -17.40
N ARG A 435 1.92 5.90 -17.29
CA ARG A 435 2.84 5.82 -16.14
C ARG A 435 3.74 7.06 -16.07
N ALA A 436 3.95 7.75 -17.19
CA ALA A 436 4.52 9.08 -17.23
C ALA A 436 3.46 10.13 -16.92
N THR A 437 3.61 10.79 -15.81
CA THR A 437 2.78 11.94 -15.38
C THR A 437 3.47 13.26 -15.76
N LEU A 438 2.80 14.41 -15.50
CA LEU A 438 3.33 15.74 -15.79
C LEU A 438 4.77 15.97 -15.29
N TRP A 439 5.18 15.32 -14.20
CA TRP A 439 6.52 15.49 -13.61
C TRP A 439 7.55 14.48 -14.11
N SER A 440 7.17 13.45 -14.85
CA SER A 440 8.07 12.36 -15.28
C SER A 440 8.17 12.17 -16.78
N GLN A 441 7.44 12.93 -17.60
CA GLN A 441 7.38 12.75 -19.05
C GLN A 441 8.72 12.94 -19.74
N GLU A 442 9.42 14.01 -19.45
CA GLU A 442 10.74 14.29 -20.01
C GLU A 442 11.76 13.22 -19.60
N TRP A 443 11.54 12.59 -18.46
CA TRP A 443 12.44 11.56 -17.92
C TRP A 443 12.32 10.23 -18.64
N ILE A 444 11.16 9.90 -19.25
CA ILE A 444 11.06 8.73 -20.15
C ILE A 444 11.97 8.90 -21.36
N PHE A 445 12.00 10.10 -21.97
CA PHE A 445 12.89 10.40 -23.07
C PHE A 445 14.36 10.24 -22.66
N ARG A 446 14.72 10.75 -21.49
CA ARG A 446 16.08 10.58 -20.95
C ARG A 446 16.40 9.13 -20.63
N HIS A 447 15.42 8.32 -20.24
CA HIS A 447 15.64 6.90 -20.00
C HIS A 447 15.98 6.14 -21.29
N ILE A 448 15.42 6.58 -22.44
CA ILE A 448 15.71 6.04 -23.75
C ILE A 448 17.06 6.56 -24.26
N ASP A 449 17.29 7.85 -24.12
CA ASP A 449 18.53 8.50 -24.55
C ASP A 449 19.10 9.40 -23.43
N PRO A 450 20.24 9.01 -22.83
CA PRO A 450 20.89 9.79 -21.76
C PRO A 450 21.31 11.21 -22.14
N ARG A 451 21.38 11.53 -23.46
CA ARG A 451 21.68 12.91 -23.94
C ARG A 451 20.52 13.86 -23.68
N ILE A 452 19.31 13.37 -23.47
CA ILE A 452 18.15 14.21 -23.14
C ILE A 452 18.37 14.91 -21.80
N ALA A 453 18.27 16.23 -21.83
CA ALA A 453 18.35 17.10 -20.64
C ALA A 453 16.98 17.72 -20.37
N PRO A 454 16.16 17.14 -19.46
CA PRO A 454 14.87 17.68 -19.10
C PRO A 454 14.98 19.11 -18.56
N ILE A 455 14.17 20.04 -19.08
CA ILE A 455 14.07 21.41 -18.58
C ILE A 455 12.94 21.47 -17.58
N THR A 456 13.21 22.01 -16.40
CA THR A 456 12.25 22.11 -15.28
C THR A 456 12.09 23.52 -14.78
N GLY A 457 11.10 23.76 -13.91
CA GLY A 457 10.88 25.05 -13.24
C GLY A 457 10.45 26.19 -14.17
N ALA A 458 10.77 27.43 -13.81
CA ALA A 458 10.32 28.64 -14.50
C ALA A 458 10.70 28.65 -16.00
N ARG A 459 11.89 28.15 -16.35
CA ARG A 459 12.33 28.06 -17.77
C ARG A 459 11.42 27.14 -18.59
N ARG A 460 10.94 26.04 -18.03
CA ARG A 460 9.97 25.15 -18.69
C ARG A 460 8.67 25.90 -19.00
N GLU A 461 8.16 26.67 -18.02
CA GLU A 461 6.93 27.43 -18.20
C GLU A 461 7.06 28.55 -19.25
N ASP A 462 8.22 29.21 -19.30
CA ASP A 462 8.51 30.23 -20.32
C ASP A 462 8.51 29.63 -21.73
N ILE A 463 9.17 28.49 -21.91
CA ILE A 463 9.21 27.77 -23.20
C ILE A 463 7.80 27.31 -23.60
N LEU A 464 7.01 26.77 -22.67
CA LEU A 464 5.64 26.32 -22.97
C LEU A 464 4.72 27.48 -23.34
N ARG A 465 4.91 28.67 -22.73
CA ARG A 465 4.19 29.90 -23.12
C ARG A 465 4.58 30.37 -24.52
N ALA A 466 5.88 30.33 -24.83
CA ALA A 466 6.39 30.72 -26.15
C ALA A 466 6.01 29.72 -27.26
N ALA A 467 5.73 28.48 -26.93
CA ALA A 467 5.34 27.43 -27.87
C ALA A 467 4.01 27.72 -28.59
N GLY A 468 3.09 28.49 -27.96
CA GLY A 468 1.78 28.80 -28.53
C GLY A 468 0.97 27.57 -28.90
N GLU A 469 -0.01 27.72 -29.77
CA GLU A 469 -0.77 26.60 -30.32
C GLU A 469 0.02 25.93 -31.43
N ARG A 470 0.33 24.65 -31.31
CA ARG A 470 1.06 23.84 -32.28
C ARG A 470 0.32 22.52 -32.49
N PRO A 471 0.53 21.87 -33.67
CA PRO A 471 -0.05 20.55 -33.89
C PRO A 471 0.36 19.55 -32.80
N GLU A 472 -0.54 18.64 -32.51
CA GLU A 472 -0.30 17.54 -31.58
C GLU A 472 0.32 16.34 -32.30
N TRP A 473 1.15 15.57 -31.57
CA TRP A 473 1.63 14.29 -32.06
C TRP A 473 0.47 13.36 -32.45
N PRO A 474 0.52 12.67 -33.61
CA PRO A 474 1.68 12.45 -34.51
C PRO A 474 1.74 13.42 -35.70
N ARG A 475 1.04 14.55 -35.68
CA ARG A 475 1.05 15.48 -36.84
C ARG A 475 2.41 16.14 -37.03
N SER A 476 2.72 16.48 -38.28
CA SER A 476 3.93 17.25 -38.61
C SER A 476 3.89 18.60 -37.87
N GLY A 477 5.07 19.02 -37.34
CA GLY A 477 5.20 20.23 -36.54
C GLY A 477 4.86 20.07 -35.05
N SER A 478 4.53 18.86 -34.59
CA SER A 478 4.36 18.55 -33.17
C SER A 478 5.66 18.48 -32.36
N VAL A 479 6.79 18.31 -33.05
CA VAL A 479 8.13 18.38 -32.47
C VAL A 479 8.85 19.56 -33.16
N PHE A 480 9.38 20.51 -32.41
CA PHE A 480 9.99 21.74 -32.90
C PHE A 480 10.96 22.30 -31.86
N VAL A 481 11.75 23.30 -32.26
CA VAL A 481 12.75 23.93 -31.38
C VAL A 481 12.38 25.38 -31.08
N ILE A 482 12.50 25.78 -29.80
CA ILE A 482 12.37 27.15 -29.31
C ILE A 482 13.56 27.44 -28.41
N ASP A 483 14.27 28.53 -28.67
CA ASP A 483 15.40 28.98 -27.84
C ASP A 483 16.40 27.87 -27.48
N GLY A 484 16.73 27.05 -28.50
CA GLY A 484 17.65 25.93 -28.34
C GLY A 484 17.11 24.75 -27.53
N THR A 485 15.81 24.69 -27.29
CA THR A 485 15.15 23.62 -26.57
C THR A 485 14.16 22.90 -27.50
N VAL A 486 14.25 21.59 -27.58
CA VAL A 486 13.27 20.77 -28.31
C VAL A 486 11.98 20.71 -27.49
N VAL A 487 10.87 21.03 -28.13
CA VAL A 487 9.53 20.95 -27.55
C VAL A 487 8.76 19.84 -28.26
N VAL A 488 8.19 18.95 -27.48
CA VAL A 488 7.32 17.87 -27.94
C VAL A 488 5.89 18.14 -27.48
N ASN A 489 4.97 18.30 -28.42
CA ASN A 489 3.55 18.51 -28.15
C ASN A 489 2.77 17.19 -28.31
N ILE A 490 2.35 16.61 -27.21
CA ILE A 490 1.78 15.24 -27.17
C ILE A 490 0.26 15.25 -26.89
N ASN A 491 -0.44 16.25 -26.92
CA ASN A 491 -1.88 16.27 -26.53
C ASN A 491 -2.77 15.22 -27.18
#